data_ef365a3a51bdefe52f56cf3cb7680cdb
#
_entry.id   ef365a3a51bdefe52f56cf3cb7680cdb
#
_cell.length_a   1.000
_cell.length_b   1.000
_cell.length_c   1.000
_cell.angle_alpha   90.00
_cell.angle_beta   90.00
_cell.angle_gamma   90.00
#
_symmetry.space_group_name_H-M   'P 1'
#
loop_
_entity.id
_entity.type
_entity.pdbx_description
1 polymer ?
#
loop_
_entity_poly.entity_id
_entity_poly.type
_entity_poly.pdbx_seq_one_letter_code
_entity_poly.pdbx_strand_id
1 'polypeptide(L)'
;MCSMRMIGLLLFASVASVLLVTSRPASGEQPIAFNHKAHVSKGLDCAICHRYVREQAFATLPTIETCLMCHSAKMSDNPEEAKIREFAKRGEPLRWQRLYALSPDAAAYFSHRRHVTLGNIPCATCHGPMAERTTPPPRALVRFDMDFCISCHQEKKLSTACVACHR
;
A
#
# COMPACT_ATOMS: atom_id res chain seq x y z
N MET A 1 -69.17 -19.37 -43.30
CA MET A 1 -67.71 -19.36 -43.54
C MET A 1 -67.13 -18.50 -42.43
N CYS A 2 -66.64 -19.15 -41.43
CA CYS A 2 -66.16 -18.51 -40.21
C CYS A 2 -64.62 -18.62 -40.15
N SER A 3 -63.92 -17.47 -40.18
CA SER A 3 -62.46 -17.39 -40.18
C SER A 3 -61.98 -17.19 -38.78
N MET A 4 -61.32 -18.18 -38.24
CA MET A 4 -60.76 -18.22 -36.88
C MET A 4 -59.37 -17.59 -36.90
N ARG A 5 -59.20 -16.42 -36.28
CA ARG A 5 -57.86 -15.77 -36.06
C ARG A 5 -57.22 -16.34 -34.80
N MET A 6 -56.14 -17.07 -35.00
CA MET A 6 -55.22 -17.46 -33.89
C MET A 6 -54.38 -16.26 -33.44
N ILE A 7 -54.55 -15.85 -32.20
CA ILE A 7 -53.69 -14.84 -31.57
C ILE A 7 -52.55 -15.61 -30.92
N GLY A 8 -51.36 -15.47 -31.49
CA GLY A 8 -50.12 -16.00 -30.90
C GLY A 8 -49.65 -15.13 -29.75
N LEU A 9 -49.61 -15.69 -28.56
CA LEU A 9 -49.09 -15.06 -27.34
C LEU A 9 -47.56 -15.20 -27.31
N LEU A 10 -46.85 -14.12 -27.62
CA LEU A 10 -45.39 -14.05 -27.47
C LEU A 10 -45.03 -13.75 -25.99
N LEU A 11 -44.56 -14.78 -25.29
CA LEU A 11 -43.97 -14.65 -23.96
C LEU A 11 -42.56 -14.05 -24.11
N PHE A 12 -42.39 -12.80 -23.76
CA PHE A 12 -41.09 -12.19 -23.58
C PHE A 12 -40.52 -12.62 -22.22
N ALA A 13 -39.57 -13.55 -22.22
CA ALA A 13 -38.76 -13.86 -21.06
C ALA A 13 -37.69 -12.76 -20.84
N SER A 14 -37.92 -11.85 -19.93
CA SER A 14 -36.91 -10.86 -19.51
C SER A 14 -35.85 -11.54 -18.64
N VAL A 15 -34.69 -11.77 -19.21
CA VAL A 15 -33.49 -12.19 -18.47
C VAL A 15 -32.96 -10.97 -17.72
N ALA A 16 -33.26 -10.90 -16.43
CA ALA A 16 -32.67 -9.93 -15.53
C ALA A 16 -31.18 -10.28 -15.32
N SER A 17 -30.28 -9.62 -16.05
CA SER A 17 -28.85 -9.71 -15.81
C SER A 17 -28.52 -9.04 -14.47
N VAL A 18 -28.29 -9.82 -13.44
CA VAL A 18 -27.75 -9.34 -12.16
C VAL A 18 -26.29 -8.96 -12.40
N LEU A 19 -26.05 -7.68 -12.62
CA LEU A 19 -24.70 -7.10 -12.59
C LEU A 19 -24.18 -7.20 -11.14
N LEU A 20 -23.33 -8.18 -10.88
CA LEU A 20 -22.49 -8.20 -9.70
C LEU A 20 -21.54 -6.98 -9.78
N VAL A 21 -21.96 -5.88 -9.17
CA VAL A 21 -21.08 -4.75 -8.92
C VAL A 21 -20.08 -5.19 -7.86
N THR A 22 -18.94 -5.71 -8.31
CA THR A 22 -17.78 -5.87 -7.43
C THR A 22 -17.34 -4.46 -7.04
N SER A 23 -17.74 -4.02 -5.85
CA SER A 23 -17.28 -2.76 -5.28
C SER A 23 -15.75 -2.81 -5.17
N ARG A 24 -15.07 -2.07 -6.07
CA ARG A 24 -13.64 -1.78 -5.88
C ARG A 24 -13.53 -1.04 -4.55
N PRO A 25 -12.62 -1.45 -3.65
CA PRO A 25 -12.41 -0.69 -2.42
C PRO A 25 -12.14 0.77 -2.78
N ALA A 26 -12.76 1.69 -2.05
CA ALA A 26 -12.53 3.11 -2.21
C ALA A 26 -11.01 3.36 -2.12
N SER A 27 -10.48 4.18 -3.04
CA SER A 27 -9.08 4.54 -3.09
C SER A 27 -8.61 5.06 -1.72
N GLY A 28 -7.80 4.28 -1.00
CA GLY A 28 -7.26 4.64 0.31
C GLY A 28 -7.40 3.59 1.41
N GLU A 29 -8.22 2.56 1.24
CA GLU A 29 -8.35 1.51 2.25
C GLU A 29 -7.23 0.47 2.11
N GLN A 30 -6.49 0.25 3.19
CA GLN A 30 -5.45 -0.77 3.25
C GLN A 30 -6.08 -2.15 3.51
N PRO A 31 -5.49 -3.24 3.00
CA PRO A 31 -6.05 -4.59 3.18
C PRO A 31 -6.13 -5.02 4.65
N ILE A 32 -5.27 -4.45 5.49
CA ILE A 32 -5.22 -4.64 6.93
C ILE A 32 -4.98 -3.28 7.59
N ALA A 33 -5.72 -2.95 8.63
CA ALA A 33 -5.50 -1.76 9.45
C ALA A 33 -4.27 -1.98 10.35
N PHE A 34 -3.08 -2.01 9.72
CA PHE A 34 -1.82 -2.36 10.37
C PHE A 34 -1.43 -1.35 11.46
N ASN A 35 -1.07 -1.87 12.63
CA ASN A 35 -0.66 -1.08 13.79
C ASN A 35 0.87 -1.06 13.91
N HIS A 36 1.54 -0.03 13.36
CA HIS A 36 2.99 0.14 13.46
C HIS A 36 3.44 0.24 14.92
N LYS A 37 2.72 1.03 15.75
CA LYS A 37 3.10 1.24 17.15
C LYS A 37 3.19 -0.06 17.92
N ALA A 38 2.23 -0.97 17.75
CA ALA A 38 2.23 -2.25 18.44
C ALA A 38 3.42 -3.14 18.07
N HIS A 39 3.93 -3.04 16.84
CA HIS A 39 5.08 -3.82 16.38
C HIS A 39 6.41 -3.18 16.78
N VAL A 40 6.54 -1.86 16.57
CA VAL A 40 7.77 -1.13 16.91
C VAL A 40 8.02 -1.13 18.42
N SER A 41 6.99 -1.02 19.27
CA SER A 41 7.12 -1.09 20.72
C SER A 41 7.61 -2.45 21.23
N LYS A 42 7.55 -3.49 20.40
CA LYS A 42 8.12 -4.83 20.67
C LYS A 42 9.56 -4.99 20.16
N GLY A 43 10.19 -3.91 19.72
CA GLY A 43 11.56 -3.91 19.22
C GLY A 43 11.71 -4.39 17.77
N LEU A 44 10.63 -4.49 16.99
CA LEU A 44 10.73 -4.87 15.58
C LEU A 44 11.26 -3.71 14.74
N ASP A 45 12.42 -3.92 14.09
CA ASP A 45 13.01 -2.94 13.16
C ASP A 45 12.18 -2.83 11.88
N CYS A 46 12.19 -1.65 11.28
CA CYS A 46 11.47 -1.37 10.04
C CYS A 46 11.84 -2.33 8.90
N ALA A 47 13.11 -2.73 8.82
CA ALA A 47 13.63 -3.61 7.79
C ALA A 47 13.13 -5.06 7.89
N ILE A 48 12.54 -5.48 9.01
CA ILE A 48 11.90 -6.81 9.13
C ILE A 48 10.74 -6.92 8.13
N CYS A 49 9.95 -5.86 7.99
CA CYS A 49 8.80 -5.81 7.10
C CYS A 49 9.12 -5.11 5.76
N HIS A 50 9.93 -4.07 5.78
CA HIS A 50 10.39 -3.34 4.61
C HIS A 50 11.79 -3.82 4.19
N ARG A 51 11.88 -5.08 3.79
CA ARG A 51 13.13 -5.87 3.70
C ARG A 51 14.29 -5.19 2.98
N TYR A 52 14.01 -4.51 1.87
CA TYR A 52 15.09 -3.98 1.03
C TYR A 52 15.39 -2.50 1.25
N VAL A 53 14.81 -1.91 2.31
CA VAL A 53 14.95 -0.47 2.58
C VAL A 53 16.40 -0.01 2.76
N ARG A 54 17.27 -0.90 3.29
CA ARG A 54 18.69 -0.59 3.51
C ARG A 54 19.60 -0.97 2.34
N GLU A 55 19.13 -1.82 1.43
CA GLU A 55 19.96 -2.48 0.42
C GLU A 55 19.66 -2.01 -1.00
N GLN A 56 18.42 -1.62 -1.28
CA GLN A 56 17.94 -1.33 -2.62
C GLN A 56 17.36 0.09 -2.75
N ALA A 57 17.06 0.48 -3.98
CA ALA A 57 16.38 1.73 -4.26
C ALA A 57 14.94 1.74 -3.69
N PHE A 58 14.25 0.61 -3.73
CA PHE A 58 12.88 0.47 -3.28
C PHE A 58 12.82 -0.30 -1.97
N ALA A 59 12.11 0.25 -0.98
CA ALA A 59 11.62 -0.50 0.16
C ALA A 59 10.40 -1.33 -0.27
N THR A 60 10.37 -2.59 0.10
CA THR A 60 9.20 -3.43 -0.17
C THR A 60 8.10 -3.18 0.85
N LEU A 61 6.87 -3.52 0.49
CA LEU A 61 5.77 -3.69 1.43
C LEU A 61 5.73 -5.15 1.87
N PRO A 62 5.33 -5.45 3.12
CA PRO A 62 5.31 -6.81 3.62
C PRO A 62 4.30 -7.67 2.86
N THR A 63 4.68 -8.90 2.58
CA THR A 63 3.79 -9.92 2.04
C THR A 63 3.09 -10.68 3.15
N ILE A 64 2.15 -11.56 2.80
CA ILE A 64 1.47 -12.39 3.77
C ILE A 64 2.45 -13.31 4.52
N GLU A 65 3.47 -13.82 3.85
CA GLU A 65 4.51 -14.67 4.44
C GLU A 65 5.29 -13.92 5.52
N THR A 66 5.54 -12.63 5.30
CA THR A 66 6.18 -11.79 6.32
C THR A 66 5.36 -11.74 7.61
N CYS A 67 4.03 -11.63 7.49
CA CYS A 67 3.14 -11.63 8.64
C CYS A 67 3.10 -13.01 9.32
N LEU A 68 3.07 -14.07 8.53
CA LEU A 68 2.97 -15.46 9.02
C LEU A 68 4.21 -15.94 9.78
N MET A 69 5.36 -15.27 9.67
CA MET A 69 6.52 -15.59 10.51
C MET A 69 6.18 -15.56 12.01
N CYS A 70 5.20 -14.71 12.39
CA CYS A 70 4.74 -14.61 13.78
C CYS A 70 3.25 -14.94 13.93
N HIS A 71 2.41 -14.59 12.96
CA HIS A 71 0.95 -14.69 13.02
C HIS A 71 0.38 -15.95 12.36
N SER A 72 1.16 -17.03 12.28
CA SER A 72 0.68 -18.35 11.84
C SER A 72 -0.39 -18.91 12.80
N ALA A 73 -0.29 -18.61 14.09
CA ALA A 73 -1.29 -18.86 15.10
C ALA A 73 -1.87 -17.54 15.63
N LYS A 74 -2.97 -17.61 16.37
CA LYS A 74 -3.57 -16.44 17.02
C LYS A 74 -2.65 -15.93 18.13
N MET A 75 -2.27 -14.66 18.06
CA MET A 75 -1.46 -13.97 19.06
C MET A 75 -2.23 -12.90 19.83
N SER A 76 -3.36 -12.43 19.31
CA SER A 76 -4.19 -11.42 19.95
C SER A 76 -5.67 -11.58 19.56
N ASP A 77 -6.55 -10.81 20.21
CA ASP A 77 -7.96 -10.74 19.88
C ASP A 77 -8.27 -9.62 18.84
N ASN A 78 -7.26 -8.99 18.30
CA ASN A 78 -7.47 -7.96 17.29
C ASN A 78 -8.03 -8.59 15.99
N PRO A 79 -9.20 -8.15 15.49
CA PRO A 79 -9.83 -8.71 14.29
C PRO A 79 -8.96 -8.55 13.04
N GLU A 80 -8.10 -7.52 12.97
CA GLU A 80 -7.18 -7.32 11.86
C GLU A 80 -6.12 -8.44 11.76
N GLU A 81 -5.74 -9.05 12.88
CA GLU A 81 -4.86 -10.21 12.88
C GLU A 81 -5.52 -11.44 12.23
N ALA A 82 -6.81 -11.65 12.46
CA ALA A 82 -7.52 -12.77 11.84
C ALA A 82 -7.49 -12.70 10.30
N LYS A 83 -7.57 -11.49 9.73
CA LYS A 83 -7.48 -11.28 8.28
C LYS A 83 -6.19 -11.85 7.68
N ILE A 84 -5.06 -11.83 8.41
CA ILE A 84 -3.79 -12.40 7.94
C ILE A 84 -3.95 -13.87 7.58
N ARG A 85 -4.54 -14.66 8.48
CA ARG A 85 -4.77 -16.09 8.27
C ARG A 85 -5.84 -16.37 7.20
N GLU A 86 -6.81 -15.49 7.05
CA GLU A 86 -7.80 -15.57 5.98
C GLU A 86 -7.18 -15.32 4.61
N PHE A 87 -6.33 -14.28 4.46
CA PHE A 87 -5.57 -14.05 3.22
C PHE A 87 -4.70 -15.23 2.88
N ALA A 88 -3.98 -15.78 3.88
CA ALA A 88 -3.13 -16.97 3.68
C ALA A 88 -3.94 -18.20 3.23
N LYS A 89 -5.10 -18.44 3.86
CA LYS A 89 -5.98 -19.57 3.50
C LYS A 89 -6.53 -19.46 2.07
N ARG A 90 -6.81 -18.24 1.61
CA ARG A 90 -7.28 -18.00 0.24
C ARG A 90 -6.16 -17.93 -0.79
N GLY A 91 -4.89 -17.90 -0.38
CA GLY A 91 -3.76 -17.70 -1.27
C GLY A 91 -3.75 -16.31 -1.91
N GLU A 92 -4.36 -15.32 -1.29
CA GLU A 92 -4.50 -13.97 -1.82
C GLU A 92 -3.36 -13.07 -1.35
N PRO A 93 -2.72 -12.31 -2.26
CA PRO A 93 -1.70 -11.35 -1.88
C PRO A 93 -2.30 -10.13 -1.20
N LEU A 94 -1.55 -9.55 -0.25
CA LEU A 94 -1.89 -8.27 0.33
C LEU A 94 -1.68 -7.14 -0.70
N ARG A 95 -2.77 -6.53 -1.14
CA ARG A 95 -2.75 -5.43 -2.12
C ARG A 95 -2.67 -4.09 -1.40
N TRP A 96 -1.50 -3.80 -0.84
CA TRP A 96 -1.25 -2.53 -0.17
C TRP A 96 -1.40 -1.33 -1.12
N GLN A 97 -2.06 -0.28 -0.63
CA GLN A 97 -2.06 1.02 -1.29
C GLN A 97 -0.77 1.75 -0.94
N ARG A 98 0.04 2.05 -1.97
CA ARG A 98 1.30 2.77 -1.77
C ARG A 98 1.01 4.25 -1.55
N LEU A 99 1.29 4.75 -0.35
CA LEU A 99 1.05 6.15 0.03
C LEU A 99 2.21 7.07 -0.38
N TYR A 100 3.43 6.54 -0.44
CA TYR A 100 4.63 7.26 -0.81
C TYR A 100 5.11 6.73 -2.17
N ALA A 101 4.90 7.53 -3.20
CA ALA A 101 5.37 7.23 -4.54
C ALA A 101 5.77 8.55 -5.22
N LEU A 102 6.85 8.51 -5.99
CA LEU A 102 7.12 9.58 -6.96
C LEU A 102 6.10 9.48 -8.09
N SER A 103 5.70 10.63 -8.64
CA SER A 103 4.87 10.62 -9.85
C SER A 103 5.63 9.89 -10.97
N PRO A 104 4.98 9.00 -11.71
CA PRO A 104 5.60 8.36 -12.88
C PRO A 104 6.16 9.38 -13.89
N ASP A 105 5.47 10.53 -14.03
CA ASP A 105 5.84 11.60 -14.96
C ASP A 105 7.01 12.45 -14.45
N ALA A 106 7.38 12.32 -13.17
CA ALA A 106 8.48 13.10 -12.60
C ALA A 106 9.85 12.70 -13.16
N ALA A 107 9.99 11.51 -13.78
CA ALA A 107 11.25 10.95 -14.23
C ALA A 107 12.38 11.06 -13.20
N ALA A 108 12.02 11.05 -11.90
CA ALA A 108 12.96 11.25 -10.82
C ALA A 108 13.40 9.89 -10.25
N TYR A 109 14.70 9.78 -9.99
CA TYR A 109 15.30 8.61 -9.37
C TYR A 109 15.50 8.83 -7.87
N PHE A 110 14.92 7.96 -7.06
CA PHE A 110 15.12 7.93 -5.62
C PHE A 110 15.66 6.56 -5.19
N SER A 111 16.52 6.55 -4.17
CA SER A 111 17.05 5.31 -3.62
C SER A 111 17.05 5.32 -2.10
N HIS A 112 16.29 4.43 -1.48
CA HIS A 112 16.31 4.25 -0.03
C HIS A 112 17.71 3.92 0.48
N ARG A 113 18.45 3.01 -0.19
CA ARG A 113 19.81 2.68 0.20
C ARG A 113 20.73 3.92 0.29
N ARG A 114 20.63 4.83 -0.67
CA ARG A 114 21.44 6.06 -0.65
C ARG A 114 21.12 6.96 0.52
N HIS A 115 19.83 7.10 0.86
CA HIS A 115 19.37 7.98 1.93
C HIS A 115 19.49 7.34 3.31
N VAL A 116 19.03 6.10 3.45
CA VAL A 116 18.96 5.41 4.76
C VAL A 116 20.33 4.86 5.16
N THR A 117 21.00 4.16 4.24
CA THR A 117 22.26 3.47 4.59
C THR A 117 23.47 4.37 4.43
N LEU A 118 23.61 5.04 3.29
CA LEU A 118 24.79 5.88 3.04
C LEU A 118 24.64 7.26 3.67
N GLY A 119 23.44 7.84 3.62
CA GLY A 119 23.13 9.16 4.20
C GLY A 119 22.79 9.13 5.67
N ASN A 120 22.57 7.95 6.26
CA ASN A 120 22.12 7.75 7.63
C ASN A 120 20.89 8.61 8.03
N ILE A 121 19.95 8.79 7.09
CA ILE A 121 18.74 9.57 7.30
C ILE A 121 17.69 8.72 8.03
N PRO A 122 17.15 9.20 9.17
CA PRO A 122 16.08 8.49 9.86
C PRO A 122 14.81 8.36 9.03
N CYS A 123 14.11 7.22 9.15
CA CYS A 123 12.87 6.96 8.39
C CYS A 123 11.81 8.06 8.62
N ALA A 124 11.70 8.55 9.86
CA ALA A 124 10.74 9.57 10.22
C ALA A 124 10.94 10.92 9.50
N THR A 125 12.15 11.22 9.05
CA THR A 125 12.44 12.44 8.27
C THR A 125 11.56 12.52 7.03
N CYS A 126 11.37 11.39 6.35
CA CYS A 126 10.59 11.31 5.11
C CYS A 126 9.19 10.75 5.31
N HIS A 127 9.00 9.85 6.28
CA HIS A 127 7.73 9.17 6.49
C HIS A 127 6.89 9.73 7.66
N GLY A 128 7.43 10.74 8.38
CA GLY A 128 6.79 11.25 9.60
C GLY A 128 6.77 10.21 10.73
N PRO A 129 5.99 10.42 11.79
CA PRO A 129 5.95 9.57 12.98
C PRO A 129 5.20 8.25 12.72
N MET A 130 5.63 7.50 11.69
CA MET A 130 4.97 6.25 11.30
C MET A 130 5.01 5.20 12.43
N ALA A 131 6.10 5.17 13.20
CA ALA A 131 6.26 4.26 14.33
C ALA A 131 5.19 4.43 15.44
N GLU A 132 4.55 5.59 15.52
CA GLU A 132 3.52 5.89 16.51
C GLU A 132 2.10 5.59 16.02
N ARG A 133 1.95 5.22 14.75
CA ARG A 133 0.64 4.99 14.15
C ARG A 133 0.02 3.68 14.60
N THR A 134 -1.21 3.76 15.07
CA THR A 134 -2.04 2.59 15.42
C THR A 134 -2.87 2.08 14.25
N THR A 135 -3.02 2.89 13.20
CA THR A 135 -3.67 2.56 11.94
C THR A 135 -2.90 3.18 10.79
N PRO A 136 -2.97 2.63 9.57
CA PRO A 136 -2.39 3.28 8.41
C PRO A 136 -2.97 4.68 8.21
N PRO A 137 -2.14 5.67 7.87
CA PRO A 137 -2.67 7.00 7.56
C PRO A 137 -3.43 6.97 6.21
N PRO A 138 -4.45 7.81 6.01
CA PRO A 138 -5.21 7.85 4.76
C PRO A 138 -4.42 8.45 3.58
N ARG A 139 -3.31 9.11 3.88
CA ARG A 139 -2.39 9.74 2.91
C ARG A 139 -0.99 9.81 3.50
N ALA A 140 0.01 10.12 2.67
CA ALA A 140 1.36 10.40 3.13
C ALA A 140 1.36 11.49 4.21
N LEU A 141 2.12 11.27 5.28
CA LEU A 141 2.23 12.22 6.41
C LEU A 141 3.17 13.39 6.07
N VAL A 142 4.10 13.17 5.14
CA VAL A 142 5.03 14.16 4.63
C VAL A 142 4.79 14.29 3.12
N ARG A 143 4.72 15.51 2.63
CA ARG A 143 4.57 15.77 1.21
C ARG A 143 5.93 15.56 0.51
N PHE A 144 5.92 14.71 -0.48
CA PHE A 144 7.09 14.35 -1.27
C PHE A 144 7.04 15.06 -2.62
N ASP A 145 7.61 16.25 -2.67
CA ASP A 145 7.73 17.03 -3.88
C ASP A 145 9.19 17.47 -4.10
N MET A 146 9.43 18.16 -5.19
CA MET A 146 10.75 18.62 -5.55
C MET A 146 11.33 19.58 -4.52
N ASP A 147 10.51 20.48 -3.96
CA ASP A 147 10.94 21.47 -2.97
C ASP A 147 11.41 20.79 -1.68
N PHE A 148 10.72 19.74 -1.24
CA PHE A 148 11.13 18.94 -0.09
C PHE A 148 12.54 18.31 -0.31
N CYS A 149 12.75 17.74 -1.48
CA CYS A 149 14.05 17.13 -1.81
C CYS A 149 15.16 18.16 -1.90
N ILE A 150 14.93 19.26 -2.61
CA ILE A 150 15.90 20.35 -2.82
C ILE A 150 16.28 21.00 -1.49
N SER A 151 15.32 21.33 -0.64
CA SER A 151 15.57 21.97 0.66
C SER A 151 16.48 21.12 1.54
N CYS A 152 16.22 19.81 1.64
CA CYS A 152 17.07 18.90 2.39
C CYS A 152 18.48 18.77 1.80
N HIS A 153 18.61 18.70 0.47
CA HIS A 153 19.89 18.63 -0.20
C HIS A 153 20.71 19.91 -0.03
N GLN A 154 20.08 21.09 -0.07
CA GLN A 154 20.73 22.38 0.20
C GLN A 154 21.23 22.45 1.64
N GLU A 155 20.37 22.10 2.62
CA GLU A 155 20.75 22.08 4.04
C GLU A 155 21.97 21.19 4.28
N LYS A 156 22.02 20.05 3.61
CA LYS A 156 23.12 19.08 3.71
C LYS A 156 24.28 19.36 2.77
N LYS A 157 24.26 20.48 2.04
CA LYS A 157 25.31 20.87 1.07
C LYS A 157 25.56 19.80 -0.02
N LEU A 158 24.50 19.13 -0.45
CA LEU A 158 24.52 18.14 -1.51
C LEU A 158 24.08 18.75 -2.85
N SER A 159 24.33 18.03 -3.94
CA SER A 159 23.93 18.48 -5.27
C SER A 159 22.43 18.64 -5.40
N THR A 160 22.01 19.76 -5.99
CA THR A 160 20.64 20.07 -6.40
C THR A 160 20.53 20.23 -7.93
N ALA A 161 21.56 19.79 -8.67
CA ALA A 161 21.52 19.81 -10.13
C ALA A 161 20.41 18.89 -10.66
N CYS A 162 19.67 19.33 -11.67
CA CYS A 162 18.53 18.60 -12.25
C CYS A 162 18.90 17.15 -12.59
N VAL A 163 20.05 16.94 -13.21
CA VAL A 163 20.53 15.60 -13.63
C VAL A 163 20.98 14.70 -12.48
N ALA A 164 21.06 15.20 -11.25
CA ALA A 164 21.36 14.37 -10.08
C ALA A 164 20.15 13.52 -9.67
N CYS A 165 18.95 13.98 -9.98
CA CYS A 165 17.70 13.36 -9.62
C CYS A 165 16.88 12.90 -10.84
N HIS A 166 16.91 13.65 -11.94
CA HIS A 166 16.16 13.34 -13.16
C HIS A 166 17.08 12.69 -14.22
N ARG A 167 16.61 11.56 -14.79
CA ARG A 167 17.33 10.76 -15.80
C ARG A 167 16.39 10.32 -16.91
#